data_b32fe7e671da3ab7e83ed6dee5de65ba
#
_entry.id   b32fe7e671da3ab7e83ed6dee5de65ba
#
_cell.length_a   1.000
_cell.length_b   1.000
_cell.length_c   1.000
_cell.angle_alpha   90.00
_cell.angle_beta   90.00
_cell.angle_gamma   90.00
#
_symmetry.space_group_name_H-M   'P 1'
#
loop_
_entity.id
_entity.type
_entity.pdbx_description
1 polymer ?
#
loop_
_entity_poly.entity_id
_entity_poly.type
_entity_poly.pdbx_seq_one_letter_code
_entity_poly.pdbx_strand_id
1 'polypeptide(L)'
;DEFNQGLGKRKAIYKQYSQAFPNAYAIDEKKCLYQSRGRAQGKDICKKCETACKAGAIDHMMEDQELQIEVGSIILNPGFQIFDASKLDYYGYGKIKSVVTSLEFERLLSASGPFGGHLVRPFDQKEPQKIAWIQCVGSRNVKYERNYCSGVCCMYAIKEAVIAKEHSHNPVDTTIFYMDMRTPGKDFEKY
;
A
#
# COMPACT_ATOMS: atom_id res chain seq x y z
N ASP A 1 7.63 2.76 4.41
CA ASP A 1 7.43 2.06 3.13
C ASP A 1 6.06 2.44 2.55
N GLU A 2 6.06 3.33 1.56
CA GLU A 2 4.87 3.90 0.94
C GLU A 2 4.05 2.83 0.20
N PHE A 3 4.72 1.88 -0.45
CA PHE A 3 4.05 0.78 -1.14
C PHE A 3 3.24 -0.10 -0.18
N ASN A 4 3.72 -0.30 1.03
CA ASN A 4 3.02 -1.03 2.08
C ASN A 4 2.19 -0.11 3.00
N GLN A 5 1.79 1.06 2.53
CA GLN A 5 0.93 2.00 3.27
C GLN A 5 1.44 2.35 4.68
N GLY A 6 2.75 2.42 4.86
CA GLY A 6 3.37 2.69 6.14
C GLY A 6 3.43 1.51 7.13
N LEU A 7 2.87 0.36 6.79
CA LEU A 7 2.86 -0.83 7.66
C LEU A 7 4.23 -1.48 7.80
N GLY A 8 5.13 -1.25 6.86
CA GLY A 8 6.48 -1.80 6.84
C GLY A 8 7.56 -0.72 6.82
N LYS A 9 8.81 -1.14 7.01
CA LYS A 9 10.00 -0.31 6.86
C LYS A 9 10.78 -0.74 5.64
N ARG A 10 11.39 0.21 4.94
CA ARG A 10 12.34 -0.07 3.87
C ARG A 10 13.69 0.57 4.13
N LYS A 11 14.73 0.05 3.53
CA LYS A 11 16.08 0.63 3.56
C LYS A 11 16.19 1.80 2.59
N ALA A 12 17.27 2.59 2.71
CA ALA A 12 17.57 3.67 1.76
C ALA A 12 17.79 3.13 0.34
N ILE A 13 18.42 1.96 0.20
CA ILE A 13 18.45 1.22 -1.06
C ILE A 13 17.26 0.27 -1.07
N TYR A 14 16.44 0.39 -2.08
CA TYR A 14 15.20 -0.36 -2.17
C TYR A 14 14.79 -0.62 -3.62
N LYS A 15 13.95 -1.59 -3.79
CA LYS A 15 13.11 -1.78 -4.96
C LYS A 15 11.68 -1.38 -4.56
N GLN A 16 10.96 -0.69 -5.42
CA GLN A 16 9.66 -0.13 -5.06
C GLN A 16 8.68 -1.20 -4.56
N TYR A 17 8.64 -2.32 -5.25
CA TYR A 17 7.96 -3.55 -4.82
C TYR A 17 8.60 -4.75 -5.50
N SER A 18 8.35 -5.97 -5.02
CA SER A 18 9.08 -7.16 -5.45
C SER A 18 8.95 -7.46 -6.95
N GLN A 19 7.79 -7.18 -7.54
CA GLN A 19 7.46 -7.41 -8.96
C GLN A 19 7.64 -6.15 -9.84
N ALA A 20 8.31 -5.11 -9.34
CA ALA A 20 8.49 -3.86 -10.08
C ALA A 20 9.17 -4.09 -11.44
N PHE A 21 8.68 -3.40 -12.46
CA PHE A 21 9.31 -3.31 -13.76
C PHE A 21 9.57 -1.84 -14.13
N PRO A 22 10.80 -1.46 -14.47
CA PRO A 22 11.99 -2.32 -14.54
C PRO A 22 12.39 -2.87 -13.17
N ASN A 23 13.05 -4.03 -13.14
CA ASN A 23 13.60 -4.63 -11.92
C ASN A 23 14.87 -3.88 -11.49
N ALA A 24 14.70 -2.62 -11.12
CA ALA A 24 15.79 -1.70 -10.79
C ALA A 24 15.75 -1.33 -9.30
N TYR A 25 16.93 -1.18 -8.72
CA TYR A 25 17.08 -0.62 -7.38
C TYR A 25 17.28 0.89 -7.45
N ALA A 26 16.70 1.60 -6.49
CA ALA A 26 16.85 3.04 -6.32
C ALA A 26 17.43 3.36 -4.95
N ILE A 27 18.01 4.55 -4.83
CA ILE A 27 18.47 5.11 -3.56
C ILE A 27 17.54 6.26 -3.18
N ASP A 28 16.91 6.16 -2.01
CA ASP A 28 16.16 7.27 -1.43
C ASP A 28 17.14 8.30 -0.89
N GLU A 29 17.27 9.42 -1.57
CA GLU A 29 18.21 10.49 -1.20
C GLU A 29 17.96 11.03 0.21
N LYS A 30 16.70 11.15 0.60
CA LYS A 30 16.31 11.68 1.92
C LYS A 30 16.64 10.71 3.05
N LYS A 31 16.65 9.40 2.79
CA LYS A 31 16.93 8.34 3.75
C LYS A 31 18.40 7.89 3.71
N CYS A 32 19.10 8.11 2.62
CA CYS A 32 20.51 7.78 2.48
C CYS A 32 21.36 8.76 3.29
N LEU A 33 22.17 8.24 4.22
CA LEU A 33 23.05 9.09 5.04
C LEU A 33 24.11 9.83 4.21
N TYR A 34 24.63 9.19 3.17
CA TYR A 34 25.58 9.84 2.29
C TYR A 34 24.92 10.97 1.49
N GLN A 35 23.80 10.72 0.81
CA GLN A 35 23.11 11.74 0.00
C GLN A 35 22.60 12.90 0.85
N SER A 36 21.95 12.59 1.97
CA SER A 36 21.30 13.60 2.81
C SER A 36 22.27 14.45 3.68
N ARG A 37 23.45 13.92 4.02
CA ARG A 37 24.38 14.57 4.94
C ARG A 37 25.83 14.58 4.42
N GLY A 38 26.32 13.46 3.90
CA GLY A 38 27.71 13.28 3.49
C GLY A 38 28.08 14.14 2.29
N ARG A 39 27.30 14.06 1.22
CA ARG A 39 27.55 14.77 -0.05
C ARG A 39 27.61 16.28 0.17
N ALA A 40 26.66 16.86 0.89
CA ALA A 40 26.62 18.29 1.16
C ALA A 40 27.82 18.79 2.01
N GLN A 41 28.43 17.92 2.83
CA GLN A 41 29.55 18.25 3.71
C GLN A 41 30.91 17.82 3.15
N GLY A 42 30.95 17.22 1.95
CA GLY A 42 32.16 16.65 1.38
C GLY A 42 32.76 15.52 2.22
N LYS A 43 31.93 14.81 3.00
CA LYS A 43 32.37 13.74 3.92
C LYS A 43 31.86 12.38 3.45
N ASP A 44 32.72 11.38 3.48
CA ASP A 44 32.37 9.98 3.22
C ASP A 44 31.64 9.35 4.43
N ILE A 45 30.44 9.85 4.69
CA ILE A 45 29.58 9.28 5.74
C ILE A 45 28.86 8.08 5.15
N CYS A 46 29.12 6.89 5.67
CA CYS A 46 28.51 5.62 5.28
C CYS A 46 29.12 5.00 4.00
N LYS A 47 28.51 5.08 2.82
CA LYS A 47 28.90 4.37 1.55
C LYS A 47 29.07 2.84 1.67
N LYS A 48 28.53 2.19 2.71
CA LYS A 48 28.62 0.73 2.88
C LYS A 48 28.04 -0.08 1.73
N CYS A 49 27.01 0.46 1.09
CA CYS A 49 26.39 -0.18 -0.09
C CYS A 49 27.35 -0.23 -1.30
N GLU A 50 28.10 0.85 -1.53
CA GLU A 50 29.10 0.94 -2.60
C GLU A 50 30.22 -0.08 -2.36
N THR A 51 30.75 -0.12 -1.15
CA THR A 51 31.78 -1.10 -0.75
C THR A 51 31.30 -2.55 -0.83
N ALA A 52 30.03 -2.82 -0.53
CA ALA A 52 29.45 -4.15 -0.55
C ALA A 52 29.03 -4.61 -1.96
N CYS A 53 28.89 -3.71 -2.91
CA CYS A 53 28.45 -4.02 -4.27
C CYS A 53 29.59 -4.58 -5.11
N LYS A 54 29.65 -5.91 -5.27
CA LYS A 54 30.69 -6.57 -6.09
C LYS A 54 30.61 -6.19 -7.57
N ALA A 55 29.44 -5.77 -8.06
CA ALA A 55 29.23 -5.36 -9.45
C ALA A 55 29.60 -3.90 -9.72
N GLY A 56 29.94 -3.10 -8.69
CA GLY A 56 30.21 -1.67 -8.82
C GLY A 56 29.03 -0.86 -9.35
N ALA A 57 27.79 -1.32 -9.11
CA ALA A 57 26.59 -0.76 -9.72
C ALA A 57 25.99 0.42 -8.92
N ILE A 58 26.66 0.88 -7.86
CA ILE A 58 26.18 1.99 -7.04
C ILE A 58 26.89 3.27 -7.47
N ASP A 59 26.15 4.17 -8.07
CA ASP A 59 26.62 5.51 -8.42
C ASP A 59 25.84 6.56 -7.60
N HIS A 60 26.50 7.15 -6.63
CA HIS A 60 25.92 8.21 -5.80
C HIS A 60 25.93 9.59 -6.48
N MET A 61 26.57 9.70 -7.63
CA MET A 61 26.67 10.94 -8.40
C MET A 61 25.74 10.96 -9.61
N MET A 62 24.95 9.90 -9.79
CA MET A 62 23.95 9.84 -10.85
C MET A 62 22.97 11.03 -10.72
N GLU A 63 22.68 11.66 -11.83
CA GLU A 63 21.75 12.79 -11.94
C GLU A 63 20.51 12.38 -12.72
N ASP A 64 19.41 13.06 -12.47
CA ASP A 64 18.15 12.84 -13.19
C ASP A 64 18.34 13.24 -14.65
N GLN A 65 17.76 12.44 -15.55
CA GLN A 65 17.80 12.69 -17.00
C GLN A 65 16.38 12.91 -17.50
N GLU A 66 16.14 13.99 -18.21
CA GLU A 66 14.91 14.21 -18.94
C GLU A 66 15.00 13.56 -20.32
N LEU A 67 14.07 12.67 -20.63
CA LEU A 67 13.95 12.01 -21.93
C LEU A 67 12.69 12.52 -22.64
N GLN A 68 12.88 12.98 -23.87
CA GLN A 68 11.78 13.33 -24.75
C GLN A 68 11.56 12.18 -25.74
N ILE A 69 10.35 11.60 -25.70
CA ILE A 69 9.99 10.45 -26.53
C ILE A 69 8.78 10.83 -27.38
N GLU A 70 8.90 10.69 -28.70
CA GLU A 70 7.78 10.85 -29.63
C GLU A 70 6.94 9.57 -29.63
N VAL A 71 5.64 9.72 -29.34
CA VAL A 71 4.69 8.59 -29.26
C VAL A 71 3.43 8.87 -30.06
N GLY A 72 2.82 7.83 -30.63
CA GLY A 72 1.57 7.94 -31.38
C GLY A 72 0.35 8.20 -30.49
N SER A 73 0.37 7.74 -29.25
CA SER A 73 -0.70 7.96 -28.28
C SER A 73 -0.20 7.79 -26.85
N ILE A 74 -0.95 8.34 -25.89
CA ILE A 74 -0.66 8.21 -24.46
C ILE A 74 -1.85 7.55 -23.79
N ILE A 75 -1.63 6.44 -23.08
CA ILE A 75 -2.63 5.74 -22.28
C ILE A 75 -2.39 6.11 -20.81
N LEU A 76 -3.37 6.78 -20.20
CA LEU A 76 -3.27 7.24 -18.81
C LEU A 76 -3.85 6.21 -17.84
N ASN A 77 -3.01 5.65 -16.97
CA ASN A 77 -3.39 4.73 -15.90
C ASN A 77 -2.85 5.22 -14.55
N PRO A 78 -3.31 6.39 -14.05
CA PRO A 78 -2.72 7.05 -12.87
C PRO A 78 -3.06 6.37 -11.54
N GLY A 79 -3.92 5.34 -11.55
CA GLY A 79 -4.42 4.70 -10.35
C GLY A 79 -5.52 5.52 -9.66
N PHE A 80 -5.67 5.33 -8.35
CA PHE A 80 -6.71 6.00 -7.56
C PHE A 80 -6.16 6.48 -6.22
N GLN A 81 -6.86 7.43 -5.61
CA GLN A 81 -6.64 7.85 -4.23
C GLN A 81 -7.76 7.32 -3.34
N ILE A 82 -7.39 6.73 -2.22
CA ILE A 82 -8.36 6.38 -1.18
C ILE A 82 -8.82 7.64 -0.45
N PHE A 83 -10.03 7.58 0.08
CA PHE A 83 -10.53 8.64 0.96
C PHE A 83 -9.74 8.65 2.26
N ASP A 84 -9.39 9.84 2.74
CA ASP A 84 -8.75 10.00 4.04
C ASP A 84 -9.78 9.74 5.16
N ALA A 85 -9.77 8.52 5.68
CA ALA A 85 -10.73 8.07 6.70
C ALA A 85 -10.55 8.78 8.05
N SER A 86 -9.43 9.48 8.28
CA SER A 86 -9.22 10.27 9.49
C SER A 86 -10.19 11.44 9.63
N LYS A 87 -10.78 11.88 8.51
CA LYS A 87 -11.83 12.91 8.47
C LYS A 87 -13.15 12.44 9.07
N LEU A 88 -13.33 11.14 9.27
CA LEU A 88 -14.52 10.52 9.84
C LEU A 88 -14.18 9.92 11.21
N ASP A 89 -14.01 10.80 12.18
CA ASP A 89 -13.57 10.50 13.56
C ASP A 89 -14.30 9.32 14.24
N TYR A 90 -15.57 9.15 13.92
CA TYR A 90 -16.43 8.13 14.49
C TYR A 90 -16.08 6.68 14.05
N TYR A 91 -15.30 6.50 12.99
CA TYR A 91 -14.78 5.18 12.62
C TYR A 91 -13.47 4.82 13.33
N GLY A 92 -12.83 5.79 13.99
CA GLY A 92 -11.65 5.56 14.80
C GLY A 92 -10.34 5.31 14.03
N TYR A 93 -10.31 5.54 12.72
CA TYR A 93 -9.07 5.43 11.93
C TYR A 93 -8.01 6.42 12.44
N GLY A 94 -6.78 5.94 12.61
CA GLY A 94 -5.68 6.71 13.21
C GLY A 94 -5.72 6.82 14.75
N LYS A 95 -6.85 6.44 15.38
CA LYS A 95 -7.02 6.43 16.85
C LYS A 95 -7.00 5.01 17.41
N ILE A 96 -7.70 4.10 16.75
CA ILE A 96 -7.77 2.68 17.13
C ILE A 96 -6.81 1.90 16.23
N LYS A 97 -5.78 1.30 16.80
CA LYS A 97 -4.68 0.64 16.08
C LYS A 97 -5.11 -0.54 15.20
N SER A 98 -6.27 -1.13 15.45
CA SER A 98 -6.83 -2.22 14.65
C SER A 98 -7.79 -1.76 13.54
N VAL A 99 -8.04 -0.45 13.42
CA VAL A 99 -8.80 0.12 12.31
C VAL A 99 -7.83 0.48 11.19
N VAL A 100 -7.99 -0.17 10.06
CA VAL A 100 -7.15 -0.01 8.87
C VAL A 100 -8.02 0.28 7.65
N THR A 101 -7.44 0.87 6.62
CA THR A 101 -8.09 0.98 5.32
C THR A 101 -8.06 -0.35 4.57
N SER A 102 -8.91 -0.53 3.57
CA SER A 102 -8.86 -1.72 2.70
C SER A 102 -7.51 -1.88 2.02
N LEU A 103 -6.90 -0.80 1.59
CA LEU A 103 -5.59 -0.85 0.94
C LEU A 103 -4.49 -1.30 1.91
N GLU A 104 -4.51 -0.84 3.16
CA GLU A 104 -3.64 -1.38 4.22
C GLU A 104 -3.91 -2.86 4.48
N PHE A 105 -5.19 -3.25 4.53
CA PHE A 105 -5.57 -4.64 4.74
C PHE A 105 -5.13 -5.55 3.59
N GLU A 106 -5.29 -5.10 2.35
CA GLU A 106 -4.76 -5.81 1.17
C GLU A 106 -3.23 -6.01 1.26
N ARG A 107 -2.51 -4.99 1.76
CA ARG A 107 -1.06 -5.13 1.97
C ARG A 107 -0.70 -6.11 3.10
N LEU A 108 -1.54 -6.27 4.12
CA LEU A 108 -1.37 -7.31 5.13
C LEU A 108 -1.50 -8.71 4.54
N LEU A 109 -2.50 -8.90 3.66
CA LEU A 109 -2.78 -10.20 3.03
C LEU A 109 -1.81 -10.56 1.89
N SER A 110 -1.05 -9.60 1.39
CA SER A 110 -0.14 -9.83 0.27
C SER A 110 1.11 -10.60 0.68
N ALA A 111 1.47 -11.64 -0.08
CA ALA A 111 2.71 -12.39 0.11
C ALA A 111 3.97 -11.50 0.03
N SER A 112 3.93 -10.41 -0.75
CA SER A 112 5.00 -9.40 -0.81
C SER A 112 4.81 -8.25 0.18
N GLY A 113 3.82 -8.34 1.05
CA GLY A 113 3.52 -7.36 2.09
C GLY A 113 4.43 -7.49 3.32
N PRO A 114 4.25 -6.61 4.31
CA PRO A 114 5.14 -6.49 5.46
C PRO A 114 5.13 -7.72 6.37
N PHE A 115 4.10 -8.56 6.30
CA PHE A 115 3.93 -9.75 7.12
C PHE A 115 3.93 -11.05 6.30
N GLY A 116 4.37 -11.01 5.03
CA GLY A 116 4.51 -12.20 4.19
C GLY A 116 3.19 -12.90 3.86
N GLY A 117 2.07 -12.17 3.86
CA GLY A 117 0.73 -12.70 3.60
C GLY A 117 0.04 -13.33 4.81
N HIS A 118 0.65 -13.29 5.99
CA HIS A 118 0.00 -13.77 7.21
C HIS A 118 -1.04 -12.76 7.71
N LEU A 119 -2.22 -13.26 8.02
CA LEU A 119 -3.30 -12.46 8.57
C LEU A 119 -3.02 -12.10 10.03
N VAL A 120 -2.51 -10.89 10.26
CA VAL A 120 -2.17 -10.41 11.60
C VAL A 120 -2.62 -8.95 11.80
N ARG A 121 -2.90 -8.60 13.04
CA ARG A 121 -3.15 -7.20 13.42
C ARG A 121 -1.82 -6.42 13.39
N PRO A 122 -1.75 -5.24 12.76
CA PRO A 122 -0.49 -4.53 12.56
C PRO A 122 0.26 -4.17 13.84
N PHE A 123 -0.47 -3.94 14.93
CA PHE A 123 0.11 -3.38 16.16
C PHE A 123 0.67 -4.42 17.13
N ASP A 124 0.18 -5.65 17.14
CA ASP A 124 0.59 -6.73 18.05
C ASP A 124 0.94 -8.04 17.36
N GLN A 125 0.79 -8.09 16.04
CA GLN A 125 1.09 -9.24 15.17
C GLN A 125 0.34 -10.53 15.57
N LYS A 126 -0.79 -10.39 16.26
CA LYS A 126 -1.66 -11.53 16.58
C LYS A 126 -2.74 -11.69 15.51
N GLU A 127 -3.12 -12.93 15.27
CA GLU A 127 -4.21 -13.24 14.37
C GLU A 127 -5.55 -12.71 14.91
N PRO A 128 -6.38 -12.02 14.12
CA PRO A 128 -7.68 -11.57 14.53
C PRO A 128 -8.67 -12.74 14.56
N GLN A 129 -9.57 -12.75 15.53
CA GLN A 129 -10.68 -13.71 15.58
C GLN A 129 -11.93 -13.20 14.85
N LYS A 130 -12.08 -11.88 14.76
CA LYS A 130 -13.22 -11.22 14.12
C LYS A 130 -12.72 -10.05 13.29
N ILE A 131 -13.26 -9.93 12.07
CA ILE A 131 -12.96 -8.83 11.15
C ILE A 131 -14.28 -8.24 10.66
N ALA A 132 -14.36 -6.92 10.64
CA ALA A 132 -15.52 -6.19 10.12
C ALA A 132 -15.10 -5.20 9.04
N TRP A 133 -15.82 -5.18 7.93
CA TRP A 133 -15.68 -4.18 6.87
C TRP A 133 -16.83 -3.20 6.93
N ILE A 134 -16.53 -1.93 6.89
CA ILE A 134 -17.51 -0.85 6.82
C ILE A 134 -17.45 -0.25 5.42
N GLN A 135 -18.51 -0.41 4.66
CA GLN A 135 -18.59 0.06 3.28
C GLN A 135 -18.94 1.55 3.18
N CYS A 136 -18.77 2.12 2.01
CA CYS A 136 -19.13 3.49 1.66
C CYS A 136 -18.42 4.59 2.48
N VAL A 137 -17.29 4.27 3.13
CA VAL A 137 -16.49 5.28 3.83
C VAL A 137 -15.92 6.27 2.80
N GLY A 138 -16.35 7.55 2.91
CA GLY A 138 -15.95 8.60 1.95
C GLY A 138 -16.62 8.54 0.58
N SER A 139 -17.61 7.67 0.37
CA SER A 139 -18.49 7.69 -0.80
C SER A 139 -19.95 7.58 -0.35
N ARG A 140 -20.91 7.95 -1.23
CA ARG A 140 -22.35 8.04 -0.90
C ARG A 140 -22.60 8.92 0.35
N ASN A 141 -21.82 9.97 0.48
CA ASN A 141 -21.80 10.86 1.64
C ASN A 141 -21.99 12.32 1.20
N VAL A 142 -23.19 12.81 1.34
CA VAL A 142 -23.59 14.17 0.94
C VAL A 142 -22.82 15.25 1.74
N LYS A 143 -22.55 15.00 3.02
CA LYS A 143 -21.85 15.95 3.90
C LYS A 143 -20.44 16.30 3.39
N TYR A 144 -19.81 15.39 2.65
CA TYR A 144 -18.47 15.58 2.09
C TYR A 144 -18.51 15.77 0.56
N GLU A 145 -19.69 16.13 -0.01
CA GLU A 145 -19.88 16.35 -1.45
C GLU A 145 -19.51 15.12 -2.30
N ARG A 146 -19.65 13.91 -1.72
CA ARG A 146 -19.33 12.63 -2.35
C ARG A 146 -20.55 11.73 -2.40
N ASN A 147 -21.59 12.21 -3.07
CA ASN A 147 -22.87 11.52 -3.21
C ASN A 147 -22.89 10.41 -4.27
N TYR A 148 -21.72 10.07 -4.82
CA TYR A 148 -21.55 9.00 -5.80
C TYR A 148 -21.05 7.70 -5.14
N CYS A 149 -21.29 6.57 -5.80
CA CYS A 149 -20.71 5.28 -5.44
C CYS A 149 -19.34 5.09 -6.11
N SER A 150 -18.35 4.58 -5.39
CA SER A 150 -17.03 4.25 -5.98
C SER A 150 -17.09 3.05 -6.95
N GLY A 151 -18.13 2.20 -6.85
CA GLY A 151 -18.37 1.09 -7.78
C GLY A 151 -17.44 -0.11 -7.60
N VAL A 152 -16.51 -0.10 -6.64
CA VAL A 152 -15.50 -1.17 -6.48
C VAL A 152 -15.43 -1.75 -5.07
N CYS A 153 -15.82 -0.97 -4.04
CA CYS A 153 -15.57 -1.34 -2.66
C CYS A 153 -16.32 -2.62 -2.21
N CYS A 154 -17.51 -2.88 -2.71
CA CYS A 154 -18.22 -4.11 -2.35
C CYS A 154 -17.47 -5.35 -2.84
N MET A 155 -16.95 -5.32 -4.06
CA MET A 155 -16.20 -6.44 -4.63
C MET A 155 -14.89 -6.70 -3.88
N TYR A 156 -14.08 -5.68 -3.61
CA TYR A 156 -12.83 -5.92 -2.93
C TYR A 156 -13.04 -6.34 -1.46
N ALA A 157 -14.06 -5.82 -0.76
CA ALA A 157 -14.35 -6.25 0.60
C ALA A 157 -14.78 -7.73 0.67
N ILE A 158 -15.58 -8.20 -0.28
CA ILE A 158 -15.93 -9.62 -0.39
C ILE A 158 -14.68 -10.46 -0.63
N LYS A 159 -13.83 -10.07 -1.57
CA LYS A 159 -12.55 -10.77 -1.85
C LYS A 159 -11.63 -10.78 -0.64
N GLU A 160 -11.47 -9.65 0.04
CA GLU A 160 -10.68 -9.56 1.26
C GLU A 160 -11.22 -10.47 2.36
N ALA A 161 -12.55 -10.57 2.51
CA ALA A 161 -13.16 -11.47 3.49
C ALA A 161 -12.92 -12.95 3.17
N VAL A 162 -12.97 -13.33 1.89
CA VAL A 162 -12.64 -14.70 1.44
C VAL A 162 -11.17 -15.00 1.70
N ILE A 163 -10.27 -14.14 1.22
CA ILE A 163 -8.81 -14.32 1.38
C ILE A 163 -8.42 -14.32 2.87
N ALA A 164 -9.05 -13.50 3.70
CA ALA A 164 -8.78 -13.48 5.13
C ALA A 164 -9.08 -14.84 5.77
N LYS A 165 -10.15 -15.51 5.37
CA LYS A 165 -10.47 -16.86 5.83
C LYS A 165 -9.49 -17.91 5.32
N GLU A 166 -9.02 -17.76 4.08
CA GLU A 166 -8.04 -18.66 3.48
C GLU A 166 -6.65 -18.54 4.12
N HIS A 167 -6.26 -17.31 4.53
CA HIS A 167 -4.96 -17.03 5.13
C HIS A 167 -4.95 -17.15 6.66
N SER A 168 -6.08 -17.43 7.29
CA SER A 168 -6.19 -17.62 8.72
C SER A 168 -5.86 -19.05 9.11
N HIS A 169 -5.07 -19.24 10.16
CA HIS A 169 -4.81 -20.57 10.73
C HIS A 169 -5.97 -21.03 11.63
N ASN A 170 -6.71 -20.10 12.20
CA ASN A 170 -7.86 -20.35 13.06
C ASN A 170 -9.14 -19.83 12.40
N PRO A 171 -10.32 -20.35 12.74
CA PRO A 171 -11.57 -19.82 12.26
C PRO A 171 -11.70 -18.32 12.57
N VAL A 172 -12.00 -17.52 11.55
CA VAL A 172 -12.22 -16.08 11.67
C VAL A 172 -13.63 -15.71 11.27
N ASP A 173 -14.30 -14.97 12.15
CA ASP A 173 -15.63 -14.41 11.87
C ASP A 173 -15.48 -13.15 11.01
N THR A 174 -16.18 -13.11 9.90
CA THR A 174 -16.18 -11.96 8.98
C THR A 174 -17.55 -11.31 8.88
N THR A 175 -17.60 -9.99 8.96
CA THR A 175 -18.85 -9.22 8.87
C THR A 175 -18.67 -8.02 7.96
N ILE A 176 -19.56 -7.84 6.99
CA ILE A 176 -19.57 -6.67 6.09
C ILE A 176 -20.79 -5.81 6.39
N PHE A 177 -20.57 -4.56 6.80
CA PHE A 177 -21.62 -3.56 7.01
C PHE A 177 -21.78 -2.72 5.74
N TYR A 178 -22.96 -2.72 5.15
CA TYR A 178 -23.25 -2.05 3.88
C TYR A 178 -24.65 -1.43 3.87
N MET A 179 -24.87 -0.45 3.01
CA MET A 179 -26.20 0.12 2.75
C MET A 179 -26.98 -0.72 1.74
N ASP A 180 -26.33 -1.06 0.63
CA ASP A 180 -26.75 -2.01 -0.39
C ASP A 180 -25.51 -2.61 -1.03
N MET A 181 -25.58 -3.85 -1.48
CA MET A 181 -24.47 -4.51 -2.18
C MET A 181 -24.44 -4.06 -3.62
N ARG A 182 -23.27 -3.60 -4.09
CA ARG A 182 -23.04 -3.18 -5.48
C ARG A 182 -21.82 -3.87 -6.05
N THR A 183 -22.08 -4.91 -6.81
CA THR A 183 -21.05 -5.72 -7.48
C THR A 183 -21.22 -5.65 -8.99
N PRO A 184 -21.06 -4.43 -9.61
CA PRO A 184 -21.28 -4.26 -11.02
C PRO A 184 -20.25 -5.04 -11.84
N GLY A 185 -20.74 -5.70 -12.87
CA GLY A 185 -19.94 -6.50 -13.79
C GLY A 185 -20.55 -7.87 -14.04
N LYS A 186 -20.13 -8.53 -15.12
CA LYS A 186 -20.63 -9.83 -15.51
C LYS A 186 -20.29 -10.86 -14.42
N ASP A 187 -21.30 -11.53 -13.91
CA ASP A 187 -21.24 -12.62 -12.93
C ASP A 187 -20.70 -12.26 -11.54
N PHE A 188 -20.37 -10.99 -11.26
CA PHE A 188 -19.87 -10.59 -9.93
C PHE A 188 -20.92 -10.70 -8.83
N GLU A 189 -22.22 -10.53 -9.18
CA GLU A 189 -23.31 -10.73 -8.22
C GLU A 189 -23.45 -12.19 -7.76
N LYS A 190 -22.99 -13.14 -8.57
CA LYS A 190 -23.05 -14.57 -8.27
C LYS A 190 -21.88 -15.04 -7.38
N TYR A 191 -20.79 -14.26 -7.39
CA TYR A 191 -19.60 -14.55 -6.59
C TYR A 191 -19.88 -14.40 -5.09
#